data_603cedeb7ab482bf7f19a3e0f1c66c8a
#
_entry.id   603cedeb7ab482bf7f19a3e0f1c66c8a
#
_cell.length_a   1.000
_cell.length_b   1.000
_cell.length_c   1.000
_cell.angle_alpha   90.00
_cell.angle_beta   90.00
_cell.angle_gamma   90.00
#
_symmetry.space_group_name_H-M   'P 1'
#
loop_
_entity.id
_entity.type
_entity.pdbx_description
1 polymer ?
#
loop_
_entity_poly.entity_id
_entity_poly.type
_entity_poly.pdbx_seq_one_letter_code
_entity_poly.pdbx_strand_id
1 'polypeptide(L)'
;FTALFVLLAVATPTNAQKRTLVEAQKVAENFFLANDNKTAVSLLRINNKSGRHLLKKAHDEKQAEAFYLFTDEREKQLLIVSGDERMQRILGYTDRPLAGNAIPDGLADLLDGYTAQYNALGNAASSAATTPARSALYKGERLLSTAAWGQWAPFNNLTPQHYPTGCAATAMAIVMRYHQWPDVGSGSKTHIWKDSVMTANFGSTHYDWANMPVSYESYNDAQANAVAVLMRHLGVSVEMYYDAESSGARQTLVPVALQQYFRYGATARLLTASDYDAATWDGMMRKEIDSNRPVIYTGESIQGRGAHGFVLD
;
A
#
# COMPACT_ATOMS: atom_id res chain seq x y z
N PHE A 1 43.32 22.61 48.17
CA PHE A 1 42.63 21.32 47.88
C PHE A 1 41.25 21.59 47.32
N THR A 2 41.13 21.53 45.99
CA THR A 2 39.89 21.73 45.28
C THR A 2 39.31 20.34 44.94
N ALA A 3 38.22 19.97 45.57
CA ALA A 3 37.54 18.72 45.29
C ALA A 3 36.65 18.88 44.04
N LEU A 4 36.99 18.16 42.97
CA LEU A 4 36.20 18.06 41.74
C LEU A 4 35.13 16.99 41.97
N PHE A 5 33.86 17.37 42.15
CA PHE A 5 32.73 16.46 42.15
C PHE A 5 32.34 16.13 40.69
N VAL A 6 32.72 14.96 40.19
CA VAL A 6 32.18 14.43 38.95
C VAL A 6 30.80 13.85 39.27
N LEU A 7 29.74 14.55 38.90
CA LEU A 7 28.39 13.98 38.86
C LEU A 7 28.33 12.99 37.72
N LEU A 8 28.50 11.71 38.00
CA LEU A 8 28.09 10.63 37.10
C LEU A 8 26.56 10.65 37.06
N ALA A 9 26.00 11.24 36.02
CA ALA A 9 24.61 11.03 35.68
C ALA A 9 24.45 9.54 35.29
N VAL A 10 23.97 8.72 36.20
CA VAL A 10 23.49 7.39 35.90
C VAL A 10 22.29 7.59 34.97
N ALA A 11 22.48 7.35 33.69
CA ALA A 11 21.38 7.25 32.75
C ALA A 11 20.51 6.07 33.22
N THR A 12 19.40 6.39 33.88
CA THR A 12 18.35 5.40 34.11
C THR A 12 17.90 4.91 32.75
N PRO A 13 17.76 3.58 32.53
CA PRO A 13 17.19 3.08 31.29
C PRO A 13 15.78 3.67 31.19
N THR A 14 15.59 4.62 30.27
CA THR A 14 14.28 5.17 29.98
C THR A 14 13.42 4.02 29.49
N ASN A 15 12.43 3.69 30.29
CA ASN A 15 11.37 2.74 29.92
C ASN A 15 10.89 3.02 28.49
N ALA A 16 10.69 1.92 27.76
CA ALA A 16 10.16 1.86 26.40
C ALA A 16 9.33 3.09 26.04
N GLN A 17 9.78 3.82 25.04
CA GLN A 17 9.27 5.13 24.65
C GLN A 17 7.93 4.95 23.91
N LYS A 18 6.89 4.63 24.68
CA LYS A 18 5.54 4.60 24.15
C LYS A 18 5.12 6.02 23.84
N ARG A 19 4.69 6.25 22.63
CA ARG A 19 4.15 7.55 22.23
C ARG A 19 2.75 7.70 22.83
N THR A 20 2.54 8.80 23.54
CA THR A 20 1.23 9.17 24.09
C THR A 20 0.30 9.68 22.97
N LEU A 21 -1.01 9.67 23.24
CA LEU A 21 -2.00 10.26 22.32
C LEU A 21 -1.68 11.72 21.99
N VAL A 22 -1.28 12.51 22.98
CA VAL A 22 -0.94 13.94 22.81
C VAL A 22 0.26 14.12 21.86
N GLU A 23 1.28 13.29 22.00
CA GLU A 23 2.44 13.30 21.10
C GLU A 23 2.07 12.85 19.69
N ALA A 24 1.24 11.81 19.58
CA ALA A 24 0.75 11.34 18.28
C ALA A 24 -0.14 12.40 17.60
N GLN A 25 -1.01 13.09 18.36
CA GLN A 25 -1.83 14.18 17.84
C GLN A 25 -0.98 15.34 17.32
N LYS A 26 0.07 15.72 18.04
CA LYS A 26 1.00 16.75 17.59
C LYS A 26 1.72 16.36 16.29
N VAL A 27 2.04 15.08 16.11
CA VAL A 27 2.58 14.56 14.85
C VAL A 27 1.56 14.74 13.72
N ALA A 28 0.29 14.41 13.98
CA ALA A 28 -0.77 14.53 12.99
C ALA A 28 -1.04 15.99 12.61
N GLU A 29 -1.12 16.89 13.59
CA GLU A 29 -1.29 18.34 13.36
C GLU A 29 -0.17 18.89 12.48
N ASN A 30 1.09 18.54 12.79
CA ASN A 30 2.24 18.98 12.00
C ASN A 30 2.21 18.43 10.58
N PHE A 31 1.77 17.19 10.40
CA PHE A 31 1.65 16.57 9.07
C PHE A 31 0.61 17.30 8.22
N PHE A 32 -0.60 17.49 8.72
CA PHE A 32 -1.66 18.15 7.98
C PHE A 32 -1.39 19.65 7.77
N LEU A 33 -0.73 20.32 8.72
CA LEU A 33 -0.29 21.69 8.55
C LEU A 33 0.72 21.84 7.41
N ALA A 34 1.69 20.94 7.33
CA ALA A 34 2.74 20.97 6.30
C ALA A 34 2.21 20.67 4.89
N ASN A 35 1.18 19.81 4.78
CA ASN A 35 0.67 19.34 3.50
C ASN A 35 -0.54 20.16 2.99
N ASP A 36 -1.40 20.65 3.89
CA ASP A 36 -2.68 21.26 3.53
C ASP A 36 -2.98 22.59 4.24
N ASN A 37 -2.04 23.16 4.99
CA ASN A 37 -2.25 24.35 5.86
C ASN A 37 -3.43 24.19 6.86
N LYS A 38 -3.68 22.99 7.36
CA LYS A 38 -4.76 22.66 8.30
C LYS A 38 -4.19 22.22 9.64
N THR A 39 -4.83 22.62 10.72
CA THR A 39 -4.35 22.36 12.08
C THR A 39 -5.27 21.46 12.90
N ALA A 40 -6.55 21.37 12.56
CA ALA A 40 -7.48 20.56 13.33
C ALA A 40 -7.50 19.13 12.82
N VAL A 41 -7.31 18.18 13.74
CA VAL A 41 -7.31 16.75 13.50
C VAL A 41 -8.34 16.07 14.38
N SER A 42 -8.94 14.99 13.88
CA SER A 42 -9.85 14.14 14.64
C SER A 42 -9.24 12.75 14.80
N LEU A 43 -9.27 12.23 16.02
CA LEU A 43 -8.88 10.84 16.33
C LEU A 43 -9.97 9.89 15.81
N LEU A 44 -9.55 8.80 15.18
CA LEU A 44 -10.41 7.72 14.72
C LEU A 44 -10.11 6.44 15.49
N ARG A 45 -11.10 5.59 15.68
CA ARG A 45 -10.97 4.24 16.23
C ARG A 45 -11.62 3.20 15.34
N ILE A 46 -11.06 2.00 15.36
CA ILE A 46 -11.61 0.85 14.66
C ILE A 46 -12.65 0.20 15.57
N ASN A 47 -13.86 0.05 15.09
CA ASN A 47 -14.92 -0.67 15.76
C ASN A 47 -15.29 -1.91 14.95
N ASN A 48 -15.04 -3.09 15.51
CA ASN A 48 -15.37 -4.37 14.88
C ASN A 48 -16.84 -4.70 15.13
N LYS A 49 -17.69 -4.46 14.16
CA LYS A 49 -19.09 -4.92 14.17
C LYS A 49 -19.35 -5.85 13.00
N SER A 50 -19.85 -7.05 13.31
CA SER A 50 -20.32 -8.03 12.31
C SER A 50 -19.28 -8.39 11.23
N GLY A 51 -18.01 -8.58 11.63
CA GLY A 51 -16.93 -8.95 10.70
C GLY A 51 -16.42 -7.82 9.80
N ARG A 52 -16.87 -6.59 10.01
CA ARG A 52 -16.38 -5.39 9.30
C ARG A 52 -15.64 -4.45 10.24
N HIS A 53 -14.49 -4.00 9.81
CA HIS A 53 -13.71 -2.96 10.52
C HIS A 53 -14.25 -1.58 10.12
N LEU A 54 -14.88 -0.87 11.07
CA LEU A 54 -15.46 0.45 10.82
C LEU A 54 -14.69 1.53 11.58
N LEU A 55 -14.42 2.65 10.92
CA LEU A 55 -13.85 3.84 11.55
C LEU A 55 -14.95 4.65 12.25
N LYS A 56 -14.66 5.13 13.47
CA LYS A 56 -15.49 6.06 14.24
C LYS A 56 -14.63 7.12 14.89
N LYS A 57 -15.15 8.35 15.02
CA LYS A 57 -14.52 9.38 15.85
C LYS A 57 -14.44 8.94 17.30
N ALA A 58 -13.30 9.19 17.94
CA ALA A 58 -13.04 8.87 19.34
C ALA A 58 -12.73 10.13 20.12
N HIS A 59 -13.16 10.13 21.39
CA HIS A 59 -12.97 11.26 22.30
C HIS A 59 -12.18 10.88 23.58
N ASP A 60 -11.70 9.65 23.71
CA ASP A 60 -11.12 9.12 24.96
C ASP A 60 -9.62 8.88 24.92
N GLU A 61 -8.94 9.27 26.03
CA GLU A 61 -7.50 9.24 26.24
C GLU A 61 -6.93 7.91 26.76
N LYS A 62 -7.63 6.78 26.69
CA LYS A 62 -7.19 5.58 27.38
C LYS A 62 -6.37 4.63 26.52
N GLN A 63 -5.12 4.49 26.93
CA GLN A 63 -4.12 3.46 26.62
C GLN A 63 -3.17 3.76 25.45
N ALA A 64 -1.85 3.50 25.69
CA ALA A 64 -0.86 3.42 24.65
C ALA A 64 -1.25 2.32 23.66
N GLU A 65 -1.53 2.67 22.43
CA GLU A 65 -1.95 1.78 21.35
C GLU A 65 -0.76 1.49 20.44
N ALA A 66 -0.84 0.42 19.64
CA ALA A 66 0.20 0.12 18.65
C ALA A 66 0.36 1.24 17.63
N PHE A 67 -0.75 1.92 17.32
CA PHE A 67 -0.82 3.08 16.43
C PHE A 67 -2.05 3.92 16.76
N TYR A 68 -2.04 5.15 16.26
CA TYR A 68 -3.15 6.10 16.33
C TYR A 68 -3.58 6.46 14.91
N LEU A 69 -4.90 6.53 14.69
CA LEU A 69 -5.49 6.92 13.41
C LEU A 69 -6.05 8.33 13.53
N PHE A 70 -5.64 9.21 12.64
CA PHE A 70 -6.13 10.59 12.57
C PHE A 70 -6.72 10.88 11.20
N THR A 71 -7.66 11.82 11.16
CA THR A 71 -8.18 12.41 9.92
C THR A 71 -8.16 13.92 10.01
N ASP A 72 -8.10 14.58 8.86
CA ASP A 72 -8.25 16.04 8.76
C ASP A 72 -9.70 16.47 9.06
N GLU A 73 -9.94 17.78 9.21
CA GLU A 73 -11.26 18.34 9.51
C GLU A 73 -12.34 17.97 8.49
N ARG A 74 -11.95 17.71 7.24
CA ARG A 74 -12.88 17.37 6.17
C ARG A 74 -13.09 15.86 6.02
N GLU A 75 -12.48 15.06 6.90
CA GLU A 75 -12.51 13.60 6.88
C GLU A 75 -12.02 13.00 5.54
N LYS A 76 -11.12 13.71 4.87
CA LYS A 76 -10.65 13.35 3.54
C LYS A 76 -9.40 12.50 3.53
N GLN A 77 -8.56 12.63 4.54
CA GLN A 77 -7.28 11.95 4.61
C GLN A 77 -7.17 11.14 5.90
N LEU A 78 -6.62 9.94 5.80
CA LEU A 78 -6.27 9.11 6.95
C LEU A 78 -4.76 9.21 7.17
N LEU A 79 -4.35 9.41 8.41
CA LEU A 79 -2.95 9.35 8.85
C LEU A 79 -2.80 8.30 9.94
N ILE A 80 -1.78 7.47 9.84
CA ILE A 80 -1.43 6.42 10.81
C ILE A 80 -0.14 6.85 11.50
N VAL A 81 -0.20 7.11 12.80
CA VAL A 81 0.96 7.47 13.63
C VAL A 81 1.29 6.30 14.56
N SER A 82 2.56 5.93 14.66
CA SER A 82 2.99 4.82 15.53
C SER A 82 2.80 5.12 17.01
N GLY A 83 2.51 4.11 17.80
CA GLY A 83 2.41 4.17 19.26
C GLY A 83 3.73 3.99 20.01
N ASP A 84 4.86 3.82 19.32
CA ASP A 84 6.18 3.63 19.92
C ASP A 84 7.23 4.42 19.14
N GLU A 85 8.16 5.08 19.85
CA GLU A 85 9.20 5.90 19.23
C GLU A 85 10.26 5.09 18.48
N ARG A 86 10.36 3.80 18.75
CA ARG A 86 11.24 2.85 18.03
C ARG A 86 10.69 2.46 16.67
N MET A 87 9.39 2.68 16.43
CA MET A 87 8.77 2.54 15.11
C MET A 87 8.88 3.83 14.31
N GLN A 88 8.72 3.75 13.00
CA GLN A 88 8.55 4.92 12.15
C GLN A 88 7.43 5.81 12.70
N ARG A 89 7.67 7.13 12.75
CA ARG A 89 6.71 8.08 13.35
C ARG A 89 5.37 8.07 12.62
N ILE A 90 5.40 8.15 11.29
CA ILE A 90 4.25 8.02 10.41
C ILE A 90 4.36 6.66 9.74
N LEU A 91 3.37 5.81 9.95
CA LEU A 91 3.29 4.45 9.40
C LEU A 91 2.63 4.42 8.02
N GLY A 92 1.79 5.40 7.74
CA GLY A 92 1.11 5.53 6.47
C GLY A 92 0.11 6.67 6.47
N TYR A 93 -0.34 7.06 5.28
CA TYR A 93 -1.40 8.05 5.09
C TYR A 93 -2.13 7.78 3.77
N THR A 94 -3.33 8.35 3.65
CA THR A 94 -4.06 8.37 2.38
C THR A 94 -4.12 9.79 1.85
N ASP A 95 -4.00 9.97 0.55
CA ASP A 95 -4.20 11.24 -0.15
C ASP A 95 -5.67 11.45 -0.54
N ARG A 96 -6.52 10.47 -0.28
CA ARG A 96 -7.96 10.45 -0.61
C ARG A 96 -8.79 9.92 0.54
N PRO A 97 -10.10 10.29 0.58
CA PRO A 97 -11.04 9.70 1.52
C PRO A 97 -11.14 8.19 1.32
N LEU A 98 -11.26 7.47 2.42
CA LEU A 98 -11.72 6.10 2.33
C LEU A 98 -13.18 6.09 1.84
N ALA A 99 -13.51 5.13 0.97
CA ALA A 99 -14.89 4.97 0.51
C ALA A 99 -15.77 4.53 1.68
N GLY A 100 -16.49 5.48 2.26
CA GLY A 100 -17.28 5.28 3.48
C GLY A 100 -16.42 5.08 4.74
N ASN A 101 -17.00 4.47 5.76
CA ASN A 101 -16.35 4.23 7.06
C ASN A 101 -15.72 2.83 7.17
N ALA A 102 -15.78 2.01 6.14
CA ALA A 102 -15.21 0.67 6.14
C ALA A 102 -13.71 0.73 5.83
N ILE A 103 -12.92 0.01 6.60
CA ILE A 103 -11.50 -0.19 6.33
C ILE A 103 -11.38 -1.29 5.28
N PRO A 104 -10.71 -1.05 4.14
CA PRO A 104 -10.38 -2.11 3.19
C PRO A 104 -9.54 -3.22 3.85
N ASP A 105 -9.73 -4.47 3.43
CA ASP A 105 -9.02 -5.62 4.02
C ASP A 105 -7.50 -5.47 3.98
N GLY A 106 -6.94 -4.95 2.89
CA GLY A 106 -5.51 -4.67 2.79
C GLY A 106 -5.01 -3.66 3.81
N LEU A 107 -5.81 -2.64 4.16
CA LEU A 107 -5.47 -1.71 5.23
C LEU A 107 -5.61 -2.37 6.60
N ALA A 108 -6.62 -3.21 6.80
CA ALA A 108 -6.78 -3.96 8.05
C ALA A 108 -5.57 -4.88 8.31
N ASP A 109 -5.12 -5.61 7.30
CA ASP A 109 -3.92 -6.48 7.38
C ASP A 109 -2.64 -5.67 7.70
N LEU A 110 -2.49 -4.49 7.10
CA LEU A 110 -1.37 -3.59 7.38
C LEU A 110 -1.38 -3.13 8.85
N LEU A 111 -2.54 -2.75 9.38
CA LEU A 111 -2.72 -2.33 10.77
C LEU A 111 -2.44 -3.47 11.76
N ASP A 112 -2.83 -4.69 11.43
CA ASP A 112 -2.48 -5.88 12.21
C ASP A 112 -0.97 -6.15 12.18
N GLY A 113 -0.30 -5.92 11.04
CA GLY A 113 1.16 -5.96 10.92
C GLY A 113 1.84 -4.97 11.85
N TYR A 114 1.37 -3.74 11.91
CA TYR A 114 1.88 -2.74 12.87
C TYR A 114 1.64 -3.12 14.33
N THR A 115 0.49 -3.72 14.62
CA THR A 115 0.19 -4.24 15.97
C THR A 115 1.16 -5.35 16.37
N ALA A 116 1.45 -6.28 15.47
CA ALA A 116 2.41 -7.35 15.71
C ALA A 116 3.83 -6.80 15.92
N GLN A 117 4.25 -5.83 15.12
CA GLN A 117 5.55 -5.15 15.28
C GLN A 117 5.66 -4.45 16.64
N TYR A 118 4.63 -3.71 17.05
CA TYR A 118 4.58 -3.05 18.34
C TYR A 118 4.68 -4.06 19.49
N ASN A 119 3.95 -5.17 19.43
CA ASN A 119 3.98 -6.22 20.45
C ASN A 119 5.35 -6.90 20.54
N ALA A 120 6.02 -7.09 19.40
CA ALA A 120 7.37 -7.64 19.37
C ALA A 120 8.39 -6.73 20.08
N LEU A 121 8.23 -5.40 19.98
CA LEU A 121 9.05 -4.43 20.70
C LEU A 121 8.86 -4.50 22.22
N GLY A 122 7.65 -4.84 22.70
CA GLY A 122 7.36 -5.02 24.12
C GLY A 122 8.00 -6.27 24.72
N ASN A 123 8.24 -7.30 23.90
CA ASN A 123 8.83 -8.58 24.32
C ASN A 123 10.36 -8.62 24.18
N ALA A 124 10.96 -7.67 23.48
CA ALA A 124 12.40 -7.56 23.35
C ALA A 124 12.97 -6.93 24.62
N ALA A 125 13.42 -7.76 25.57
CA ALA A 125 14.28 -7.30 26.64
C ALA A 125 15.51 -6.61 26.04
N SER A 126 15.63 -5.33 26.29
CA SER A 126 16.83 -4.49 26.26
C SER A 126 18.12 -5.09 25.63
N SER A 127 18.10 -5.45 24.38
CA SER A 127 19.31 -5.48 23.58
C SER A 127 19.39 -4.14 22.87
N ALA A 128 20.52 -3.43 23.02
CA ALA A 128 20.77 -2.13 22.43
C ALA A 128 20.52 -2.18 20.91
N ALA A 129 19.29 -1.88 20.50
CA ALA A 129 18.96 -1.62 19.15
C ALA A 129 19.70 -0.33 18.77
N THR A 130 20.69 -0.44 17.90
CA THR A 130 21.23 0.70 17.17
C THR A 130 20.05 1.50 16.63
N THR A 131 19.85 2.68 17.20
CA THR A 131 18.84 3.64 16.77
C THR A 131 18.98 3.79 15.24
N PRO A 132 17.96 3.47 14.44
CA PRO A 132 18.00 3.82 13.03
C PRO A 132 18.24 5.32 12.97
N ALA A 133 19.23 5.75 12.21
CA ALA A 133 19.51 7.17 12.02
C ALA A 133 18.16 7.87 11.79
N ARG A 134 17.91 8.96 12.54
CA ARG A 134 16.74 9.81 12.37
C ARG A 134 16.56 10.05 10.88
N SER A 135 15.64 9.34 10.26
CA SER A 135 15.29 9.65 8.90
C SER A 135 14.80 11.10 8.91
N ALA A 136 15.40 11.93 8.07
CA ALA A 136 14.92 13.27 7.80
C ALA A 136 13.40 13.18 7.67
N LEU A 137 12.68 14.16 8.19
CA LEU A 137 11.23 14.28 8.11
C LEU A 137 10.79 13.84 6.71
N TYR A 138 10.23 12.64 6.63
CA TYR A 138 9.70 12.13 5.38
C TYR A 138 8.53 13.06 5.04
N LYS A 139 8.73 13.94 4.10
CA LYS A 139 7.61 14.55 3.40
C LYS A 139 7.00 13.39 2.64
N GLY A 140 5.77 13.04 2.93
CA GLY A 140 5.06 11.98 2.26
C GLY A 140 4.74 12.36 0.81
N GLU A 141 5.76 12.74 0.07
CA GLU A 141 5.65 13.03 -1.35
C GLU A 141 5.79 11.71 -2.10
N ARG A 142 4.83 11.44 -2.97
CA ARG A 142 4.93 10.38 -3.96
C ARG A 142 6.18 10.63 -4.79
N LEU A 143 7.10 9.70 -4.81
CA LEU A 143 8.36 9.82 -5.56
C LEU A 143 8.13 9.69 -7.07
N LEU A 144 7.18 8.86 -7.48
CA LEU A 144 6.79 8.65 -8.86
C LEU A 144 5.30 8.97 -9.05
N SER A 145 4.95 9.55 -10.20
CA SER A 145 3.57 9.90 -10.52
C SER A 145 2.81 8.71 -11.10
N THR A 146 2.59 7.66 -10.32
CA THR A 146 1.81 6.51 -10.74
C THR A 146 0.31 6.78 -10.74
N ALA A 147 -0.46 5.96 -11.44
CA ALA A 147 -1.90 6.12 -11.54
C ALA A 147 -2.61 5.68 -10.25
N ALA A 148 -3.62 6.43 -9.85
CA ALA A 148 -4.45 6.11 -8.69
C ALA A 148 -5.67 5.29 -9.12
N TRP A 149 -5.43 4.05 -9.53
CA TRP A 149 -6.44 3.13 -10.04
C TRP A 149 -6.91 2.15 -8.97
N GLY A 150 -8.18 1.76 -9.08
CA GLY A 150 -8.83 0.81 -8.19
C GLY A 150 -9.23 -0.49 -8.90
N GLN A 151 -10.05 -1.28 -8.23
CA GLN A 151 -10.50 -2.59 -8.72
C GLN A 151 -11.96 -2.62 -9.16
N TRP A 152 -12.72 -1.57 -8.87
CA TRP A 152 -14.14 -1.44 -9.18
C TRP A 152 -14.37 -0.59 -10.43
N ALA A 153 -15.62 -0.29 -10.75
CA ALA A 153 -15.93 0.50 -11.95
C ALA A 153 -15.10 1.80 -12.05
N PRO A 154 -14.61 2.13 -13.24
CA PRO A 154 -14.82 1.46 -14.54
C PRO A 154 -13.86 0.30 -14.82
N PHE A 155 -12.90 0.04 -13.94
CA PHE A 155 -11.81 -0.94 -14.14
C PHE A 155 -12.34 -2.35 -14.38
N ASN A 156 -13.40 -2.75 -13.69
CA ASN A 156 -14.00 -4.08 -13.76
C ASN A 156 -15.15 -4.21 -14.76
N ASN A 157 -15.37 -3.24 -15.64
CA ASN A 157 -16.51 -3.28 -16.58
C ASN A 157 -16.47 -4.51 -17.53
N LEU A 158 -15.31 -5.10 -17.75
CA LEU A 158 -15.13 -6.28 -18.60
C LEU A 158 -14.69 -7.55 -17.85
N THR A 159 -14.73 -7.53 -16.52
CA THR A 159 -14.52 -8.76 -15.74
C THR A 159 -15.80 -9.57 -15.63
N PRO A 160 -15.73 -10.90 -15.39
CA PRO A 160 -16.90 -11.71 -15.16
C PRO A 160 -17.77 -11.16 -14.04
N GLN A 161 -19.08 -10.99 -14.29
CA GLN A 161 -20.07 -10.50 -13.34
C GLN A 161 -19.69 -9.14 -12.69
N HIS A 162 -18.80 -8.36 -13.32
CA HIS A 162 -18.24 -7.13 -12.77
C HIS A 162 -17.56 -7.31 -11.39
N TYR A 163 -17.00 -8.49 -11.13
CA TYR A 163 -16.18 -8.72 -9.95
C TYR A 163 -14.90 -7.88 -9.98
N PRO A 164 -14.31 -7.53 -8.83
CA PRO A 164 -13.12 -6.70 -8.80
C PRO A 164 -11.98 -7.28 -9.64
N THR A 165 -11.17 -6.43 -10.24
CA THR A 165 -10.10 -6.80 -11.18
C THR A 165 -9.02 -7.69 -10.55
N GLY A 166 -8.91 -7.68 -9.23
CA GLY A 166 -7.83 -8.31 -8.48
C GLY A 166 -6.59 -7.43 -8.34
N CYS A 167 -5.98 -7.45 -7.16
CA CYS A 167 -4.86 -6.59 -6.80
C CYS A 167 -3.64 -6.77 -7.73
N ALA A 168 -3.34 -8.01 -8.15
CA ALA A 168 -2.24 -8.31 -9.06
C ALA A 168 -2.43 -7.62 -10.42
N ALA A 169 -3.62 -7.75 -11.02
CA ALA A 169 -3.93 -7.11 -12.31
C ALA A 169 -3.90 -5.58 -12.19
N THR A 170 -4.43 -5.03 -11.09
CA THR A 170 -4.42 -3.59 -10.84
C THR A 170 -3.00 -3.05 -10.67
N ALA A 171 -2.15 -3.70 -9.88
CA ALA A 171 -0.76 -3.28 -9.71
C ALA A 171 0.03 -3.36 -11.03
N MET A 172 -0.16 -4.44 -11.81
CA MET A 172 0.43 -4.54 -13.16
C MET A 172 -0.04 -3.39 -14.05
N ALA A 173 -1.34 -3.10 -14.07
CA ALA A 173 -1.92 -2.05 -14.89
C ALA A 173 -1.34 -0.66 -14.55
N ILE A 174 -1.17 -0.35 -13.27
CA ILE A 174 -0.60 0.92 -12.79
C ILE A 174 0.85 1.08 -13.28
N VAL A 175 1.68 0.04 -13.14
CA VAL A 175 3.07 0.04 -13.62
C VAL A 175 3.11 0.18 -15.15
N MET A 176 2.27 -0.57 -15.89
CA MET A 176 2.18 -0.48 -17.34
C MET A 176 1.72 0.90 -17.80
N ARG A 177 0.76 1.52 -17.10
CA ARG A 177 0.31 2.89 -17.37
C ARG A 177 1.41 3.92 -17.13
N TYR A 178 2.21 3.75 -16.10
CA TYR A 178 3.35 4.64 -15.84
C TYR A 178 4.33 4.65 -17.00
N HIS A 179 4.65 3.48 -17.55
CA HIS A 179 5.55 3.33 -18.70
C HIS A 179 4.86 3.55 -20.06
N GLN A 180 3.53 3.58 -20.11
CA GLN A 180 2.73 3.56 -21.34
C GLN A 180 3.20 2.43 -22.28
N TRP A 181 3.38 1.23 -21.74
CA TRP A 181 3.98 0.10 -22.44
C TRP A 181 3.24 -1.21 -22.15
N PRO A 182 3.10 -2.10 -23.16
CA PRO A 182 3.44 -1.93 -24.57
C PRO A 182 2.34 -1.19 -25.34
N ASP A 183 2.64 -0.73 -26.53
CA ASP A 183 1.62 -0.25 -27.46
C ASP A 183 0.71 -1.38 -27.93
N VAL A 184 1.32 -2.51 -28.37
CA VAL A 184 0.65 -3.76 -28.74
C VAL A 184 1.34 -4.91 -28.03
N GLY A 185 0.56 -5.81 -27.43
CA GLY A 185 1.08 -7.00 -26.77
C GLY A 185 1.62 -8.07 -27.70
N SER A 186 1.66 -9.31 -27.25
CA SER A 186 2.14 -10.47 -28.02
C SER A 186 1.28 -11.71 -27.76
N GLY A 187 0.94 -12.43 -28.83
CA GLY A 187 0.18 -13.68 -28.74
C GLY A 187 -1.24 -13.53 -28.24
N SER A 188 -1.78 -14.63 -27.73
CA SER A 188 -3.12 -14.72 -27.15
C SER A 188 -3.16 -15.72 -26.03
N LYS A 189 -4.15 -15.59 -25.15
CA LYS A 189 -4.44 -16.59 -24.10
C LYS A 189 -5.93 -16.71 -23.89
N THR A 190 -6.39 -17.92 -23.60
CA THR A 190 -7.73 -18.18 -23.09
C THR A 190 -7.63 -18.66 -21.66
N HIS A 191 -8.41 -18.04 -20.79
CA HIS A 191 -8.59 -18.42 -19.40
C HIS A 191 -10.05 -18.78 -19.15
N ILE A 192 -10.27 -19.93 -18.52
CA ILE A 192 -11.60 -20.40 -18.15
C ILE A 192 -11.73 -20.26 -16.63
N TRP A 193 -12.71 -19.47 -16.21
CA TRP A 193 -13.05 -19.32 -14.81
C TRP A 193 -14.54 -19.58 -14.62
N LYS A 194 -14.86 -20.65 -13.88
CA LYS A 194 -16.23 -21.21 -13.80
C LYS A 194 -16.78 -21.41 -15.22
N ASP A 195 -17.94 -20.85 -15.51
CA ASP A 195 -18.60 -20.95 -16.83
C ASP A 195 -18.19 -19.85 -17.81
N SER A 196 -17.26 -18.99 -17.41
CA SER A 196 -16.79 -17.85 -18.23
C SER A 196 -15.53 -18.22 -19.00
N VAL A 197 -15.62 -18.23 -20.33
CA VAL A 197 -14.46 -18.37 -21.23
C VAL A 197 -14.00 -17.00 -21.65
N MET A 198 -12.79 -16.62 -21.26
CA MET A 198 -12.21 -15.32 -21.54
C MET A 198 -10.98 -15.47 -22.43
N THR A 199 -11.04 -14.88 -23.61
CA THR A 199 -9.88 -14.80 -24.51
C THR A 199 -9.35 -13.39 -24.57
N ALA A 200 -8.04 -13.23 -24.46
CA ALA A 200 -7.30 -12.01 -24.67
C ALA A 200 -6.35 -12.19 -25.86
N ASN A 201 -6.53 -11.36 -26.89
CA ASN A 201 -5.70 -11.35 -28.10
C ASN A 201 -4.68 -10.20 -27.99
N PHE A 202 -3.66 -10.39 -27.17
CA PHE A 202 -2.68 -9.35 -26.85
C PHE A 202 -1.97 -8.80 -28.11
N GLY A 203 -1.61 -9.71 -29.04
CA GLY A 203 -0.87 -9.37 -30.24
C GLY A 203 -1.66 -8.55 -31.29
N SER A 204 -2.98 -8.45 -31.13
CA SER A 204 -3.85 -7.64 -32.00
C SER A 204 -4.54 -6.50 -31.27
N THR A 205 -4.23 -6.31 -29.99
CA THR A 205 -4.83 -5.24 -29.17
C THR A 205 -3.86 -4.10 -29.01
N HIS A 206 -4.31 -2.93 -29.42
CA HIS A 206 -3.64 -1.66 -29.18
C HIS A 206 -4.11 -1.10 -27.84
N TYR A 207 -3.19 -0.88 -26.90
CA TYR A 207 -3.52 -0.30 -25.60
C TYR A 207 -3.54 1.23 -25.72
N ASP A 208 -4.72 1.80 -25.62
CA ASP A 208 -4.94 3.23 -25.79
C ASP A 208 -4.55 4.05 -24.55
N TRP A 209 -3.25 4.20 -24.33
CA TRP A 209 -2.69 4.91 -23.18
C TRP A 209 -3.14 6.36 -23.07
N ALA A 210 -3.48 7.00 -24.20
CA ALA A 210 -3.99 8.37 -24.21
C ALA A 210 -5.37 8.50 -23.55
N ASN A 211 -6.19 7.45 -23.65
CA ASN A 211 -7.50 7.35 -23.00
C ASN A 211 -7.45 6.64 -21.64
N MET A 212 -6.28 6.50 -21.02
CA MET A 212 -6.13 5.97 -19.67
C MET A 212 -5.60 7.06 -18.72
N PRO A 213 -6.45 7.95 -18.18
CA PRO A 213 -6.03 9.01 -17.26
C PRO A 213 -5.44 8.44 -15.97
N VAL A 214 -4.63 9.21 -15.26
CA VAL A 214 -4.03 8.82 -13.97
C VAL A 214 -5.06 8.71 -12.85
N SER A 215 -6.22 9.34 -12.99
CA SER A 215 -7.34 9.30 -12.05
C SER A 215 -8.65 9.13 -12.80
N TYR A 216 -9.58 8.40 -12.19
CA TYR A 216 -10.94 8.16 -12.70
C TYR A 216 -12.02 8.79 -11.81
N GLU A 217 -11.75 9.94 -11.22
CA GLU A 217 -12.76 10.74 -10.51
C GLU A 217 -13.89 11.21 -11.46
N SER A 218 -13.52 11.45 -12.71
CA SER A 218 -14.42 11.67 -13.84
C SER A 218 -13.85 11.02 -15.08
N TYR A 219 -14.69 10.41 -15.90
CA TYR A 219 -14.26 9.74 -17.13
C TYR A 219 -15.40 9.64 -18.13
N ASN A 220 -15.05 9.48 -19.39
CA ASN A 220 -16.00 9.17 -20.48
C ASN A 220 -15.94 7.67 -20.87
N ASP A 221 -16.83 7.26 -21.77
CA ASP A 221 -16.94 5.85 -22.18
C ASP A 221 -15.65 5.32 -22.86
N ALA A 222 -14.94 6.14 -23.63
CA ALA A 222 -13.69 5.75 -24.27
C ALA A 222 -12.62 5.45 -23.22
N GLN A 223 -12.51 6.27 -22.19
CA GLN A 223 -11.59 6.08 -21.07
C GLN A 223 -11.96 4.85 -20.22
N ALA A 224 -13.26 4.68 -19.93
CA ALA A 224 -13.74 3.51 -19.21
C ALA A 224 -13.45 2.21 -19.97
N ASN A 225 -13.68 2.19 -21.29
CA ASN A 225 -13.41 1.03 -22.11
C ASN A 225 -11.90 0.74 -22.23
N ALA A 226 -11.07 1.76 -22.42
CA ALA A 226 -9.61 1.59 -22.56
C ALA A 226 -9.01 0.88 -21.35
N VAL A 227 -9.33 1.34 -20.13
CA VAL A 227 -8.81 0.72 -18.90
C VAL A 227 -9.43 -0.64 -18.63
N ALA A 228 -10.71 -0.85 -18.92
CA ALA A 228 -11.37 -2.13 -18.71
C ALA A 228 -10.80 -3.23 -19.62
N VAL A 229 -10.45 -2.90 -20.88
CA VAL A 229 -9.76 -3.83 -21.80
C VAL A 229 -8.41 -4.24 -21.23
N LEU A 230 -7.60 -3.28 -20.76
CA LEU A 230 -6.31 -3.59 -20.13
C LEU A 230 -6.50 -4.50 -18.91
N MET A 231 -7.40 -4.16 -18.00
CA MET A 231 -7.65 -4.94 -16.78
C MET A 231 -8.12 -6.36 -17.09
N ARG A 232 -9.03 -6.54 -18.05
CA ARG A 232 -9.46 -7.87 -18.48
C ARG A 232 -8.30 -8.67 -19.04
N HIS A 233 -7.46 -8.09 -19.88
CA HIS A 233 -6.30 -8.76 -20.46
C HIS A 233 -5.31 -9.17 -19.37
N LEU A 234 -5.04 -8.32 -18.40
CA LEU A 234 -4.19 -8.64 -17.27
C LEU A 234 -4.76 -9.80 -16.45
N GLY A 235 -6.05 -9.77 -16.14
CA GLY A 235 -6.70 -10.88 -15.44
C GLY A 235 -6.58 -12.20 -16.18
N VAL A 236 -6.80 -12.21 -17.49
CA VAL A 236 -6.61 -13.40 -18.34
C VAL A 236 -5.15 -13.88 -18.31
N SER A 237 -4.19 -12.95 -18.39
CA SER A 237 -2.76 -13.26 -18.44
C SER A 237 -2.26 -14.00 -17.18
N VAL A 238 -2.77 -13.61 -16.01
CA VAL A 238 -2.39 -14.18 -14.70
C VAL A 238 -3.36 -15.24 -14.17
N GLU A 239 -4.31 -15.69 -15.00
CA GLU A 239 -5.30 -16.72 -14.62
C GLU A 239 -6.11 -16.30 -13.37
N MET A 240 -6.64 -15.10 -13.40
CA MET A 240 -7.35 -14.51 -12.28
C MET A 240 -8.53 -15.38 -11.82
N TYR A 241 -8.53 -15.68 -10.54
CA TYR A 241 -9.70 -16.24 -9.85
C TYR A 241 -10.58 -15.06 -9.42
N TYR A 242 -11.73 -14.93 -10.04
CA TYR A 242 -12.65 -13.84 -9.77
C TYR A 242 -13.67 -14.21 -8.67
N ASP A 243 -13.91 -13.29 -7.75
CA ASP A 243 -14.93 -13.45 -6.71
C ASP A 243 -15.56 -12.08 -6.38
N ALA A 244 -16.77 -12.10 -5.81
CA ALA A 244 -17.56 -10.91 -5.53
C ALA A 244 -16.88 -9.96 -4.52
N GLU A 245 -16.16 -10.51 -3.57
CA GLU A 245 -15.50 -9.73 -2.51
C GLU A 245 -14.03 -9.46 -2.83
N SER A 246 -13.31 -10.45 -3.37
CA SER A 246 -11.88 -10.34 -3.63
C SER A 246 -11.43 -11.30 -4.74
N SER A 247 -10.86 -10.76 -5.79
CA SER A 247 -10.25 -11.53 -6.87
C SER A 247 -8.75 -11.69 -6.66
N GLY A 248 -8.20 -12.85 -6.95
CA GLY A 248 -6.80 -13.18 -6.68
C GLY A 248 -6.10 -13.94 -7.81
N ALA A 249 -4.77 -13.80 -7.88
CA ALA A 249 -3.93 -14.54 -8.81
C ALA A 249 -2.63 -14.97 -8.15
N ARG A 250 -1.99 -16.01 -8.71
CA ARG A 250 -0.66 -16.43 -8.24
C ARG A 250 0.39 -15.43 -8.66
N GLN A 251 1.13 -14.88 -7.70
CA GLN A 251 2.16 -13.86 -7.95
C GLN A 251 3.27 -14.35 -8.90
N THR A 252 3.55 -15.63 -8.90
CA THR A 252 4.52 -16.25 -9.82
C THR A 252 4.16 -16.10 -11.30
N LEU A 253 2.88 -15.87 -11.61
CA LEU A 253 2.42 -15.63 -12.98
C LEU A 253 2.66 -14.20 -13.46
N VAL A 254 2.86 -13.24 -12.56
CA VAL A 254 3.03 -11.83 -12.92
C VAL A 254 4.24 -11.60 -13.83
N PRO A 255 5.49 -12.01 -13.47
CA PRO A 255 6.63 -11.81 -14.36
C PRO A 255 6.50 -12.61 -15.66
N VAL A 256 5.91 -13.81 -15.62
CA VAL A 256 5.66 -14.63 -16.82
C VAL A 256 4.72 -13.91 -17.79
N ALA A 257 3.62 -13.35 -17.28
CA ALA A 257 2.66 -12.60 -18.08
C ALA A 257 3.28 -11.34 -18.70
N LEU A 258 4.04 -10.58 -17.90
CA LEU A 258 4.73 -9.37 -18.38
C LEU A 258 5.70 -9.67 -19.52
N GLN A 259 6.47 -10.75 -19.42
CA GLN A 259 7.41 -11.15 -20.45
C GLN A 259 6.69 -11.71 -21.70
N GLN A 260 5.78 -12.62 -21.51
CA GLN A 260 5.18 -13.41 -22.60
C GLN A 260 4.17 -12.59 -23.42
N TYR A 261 3.36 -11.78 -22.74
CA TYR A 261 2.23 -11.09 -23.39
C TYR A 261 2.41 -9.57 -23.52
N PHE A 262 3.20 -8.96 -22.63
CA PHE A 262 3.32 -7.50 -22.56
C PHE A 262 4.70 -6.97 -22.93
N ARG A 263 5.55 -7.79 -23.56
CA ARG A 263 6.86 -7.40 -24.13
C ARG A 263 7.83 -6.79 -23.11
N TYR A 264 7.69 -7.11 -21.82
CA TYR A 264 8.70 -6.77 -20.82
C TYR A 264 9.93 -7.67 -20.98
N GLY A 265 11.09 -7.16 -20.59
CA GLY A 265 12.35 -7.89 -20.75
C GLY A 265 12.44 -9.14 -19.85
N ALA A 266 13.31 -10.07 -20.22
CA ALA A 266 13.56 -11.31 -19.49
C ALA A 266 14.11 -11.09 -18.05
N THR A 267 14.45 -9.86 -17.70
CA THR A 267 14.89 -9.48 -16.34
C THR A 267 13.73 -9.25 -15.37
N ALA A 268 12.48 -9.12 -15.86
CA ALA A 268 11.31 -9.06 -15.00
C ALA A 268 11.18 -10.39 -14.23
N ARG A 269 11.25 -10.35 -12.92
CA ARG A 269 11.26 -11.55 -12.06
C ARG A 269 10.62 -11.28 -10.71
N LEU A 270 10.12 -12.32 -10.09
CA LEU A 270 9.68 -12.30 -8.71
C LEU A 270 10.91 -12.46 -7.79
N LEU A 271 11.01 -11.62 -6.78
CA LEU A 271 11.99 -11.71 -5.71
C LEU A 271 11.25 -11.88 -4.38
N THR A 272 11.84 -12.61 -3.45
CA THR A 272 11.27 -12.86 -2.13
C THR A 272 12.13 -12.19 -1.07
N ALA A 273 11.52 -11.37 -0.21
CA ALA A 273 12.25 -10.60 0.81
C ALA A 273 13.07 -11.48 1.76
N SER A 274 12.60 -12.70 2.06
CA SER A 274 13.31 -13.66 2.92
C SER A 274 14.66 -14.14 2.36
N ASP A 275 14.92 -13.93 1.07
CA ASP A 275 16.18 -14.32 0.42
C ASP A 275 17.28 -13.26 0.61
N TYR A 276 16.97 -12.15 1.25
CA TYR A 276 17.83 -10.99 1.42
C TYR A 276 17.80 -10.49 2.87
N ASP A 277 18.89 -9.86 3.31
CA ASP A 277 18.84 -9.05 4.53
C ASP A 277 18.03 -7.75 4.30
N ALA A 278 17.55 -7.16 5.40
CA ALA A 278 16.68 -5.99 5.32
C ALA A 278 17.31 -4.78 4.63
N ALA A 279 18.61 -4.55 4.82
CA ALA A 279 19.32 -3.42 4.20
C ALA A 279 19.48 -3.60 2.70
N THR A 280 19.81 -4.82 2.28
CA THR A 280 19.89 -5.20 0.85
C THR A 280 18.54 -5.05 0.19
N TRP A 281 17.47 -5.56 0.83
CA TRP A 281 16.11 -5.46 0.31
C TRP A 281 15.68 -4.00 0.14
N ASP A 282 15.82 -3.16 1.16
CA ASP A 282 15.50 -1.72 1.10
C ASP A 282 16.33 -1.01 0.02
N GLY A 283 17.64 -1.30 -0.07
CA GLY A 283 18.52 -0.75 -1.09
C GLY A 283 18.09 -1.11 -2.52
N MET A 284 17.59 -2.34 -2.74
CA MET A 284 17.06 -2.75 -4.04
C MET A 284 15.79 -1.98 -4.41
N MET A 285 14.85 -1.82 -3.47
CA MET A 285 13.63 -1.05 -3.71
C MET A 285 13.92 0.41 -4.02
N ARG A 286 14.78 1.05 -3.23
CA ARG A 286 15.23 2.44 -3.48
C ARG A 286 15.86 2.60 -4.86
N LYS A 287 16.72 1.66 -5.25
CA LYS A 287 17.36 1.70 -6.57
C LYS A 287 16.36 1.64 -7.72
N GLU A 288 15.28 0.88 -7.60
CA GLU A 288 14.22 0.84 -8.61
C GLU A 288 13.50 2.19 -8.70
N ILE A 289 13.11 2.76 -7.56
CA ILE A 289 12.45 4.07 -7.49
C ILE A 289 13.36 5.19 -8.01
N ASP A 290 14.63 5.24 -7.59
CA ASP A 290 15.62 6.21 -8.07
C ASP A 290 15.87 6.11 -9.58
N SER A 291 15.60 4.94 -10.15
CA SER A 291 15.70 4.68 -11.59
C SER A 291 14.37 4.91 -12.33
N ASN A 292 13.38 5.54 -11.70
CA ASN A 292 12.03 5.78 -12.23
C ASN A 292 11.33 4.47 -12.65
N ARG A 293 11.47 3.43 -11.86
CA ARG A 293 10.81 2.14 -12.08
C ARG A 293 9.94 1.79 -10.88
N PRO A 294 8.62 2.02 -10.95
CA PRO A 294 7.69 1.60 -9.92
C PRO A 294 7.69 0.07 -9.81
N VAL A 295 7.58 -0.43 -8.59
CA VAL A 295 7.70 -1.86 -8.29
C VAL A 295 6.33 -2.46 -7.98
N ILE A 296 5.98 -3.56 -8.65
CA ILE A 296 4.86 -4.40 -8.21
C ILE A 296 5.28 -5.11 -6.94
N TYR A 297 4.68 -4.74 -5.83
CA TYR A 297 5.01 -5.28 -4.52
C TYR A 297 3.85 -6.11 -3.96
N THR A 298 4.17 -7.17 -3.24
CA THR A 298 3.16 -8.01 -2.58
C THR A 298 3.53 -8.19 -1.12
N GLY A 299 2.59 -7.85 -0.24
CA GLY A 299 2.65 -8.18 1.17
C GLY A 299 1.73 -9.35 1.48
N GLU A 300 2.18 -10.27 2.34
CA GLU A 300 1.36 -11.36 2.86
C GLU A 300 0.94 -11.04 4.30
N SER A 301 -0.30 -11.37 4.63
CA SER A 301 -0.78 -11.25 6.00
C SER A 301 -0.05 -12.21 6.92
N ILE A 302 0.55 -11.69 7.99
CA ILE A 302 1.18 -12.50 9.03
C ILE A 302 0.19 -13.44 9.76
N GLN A 303 -1.10 -13.23 9.61
CA GLN A 303 -2.16 -14.07 10.15
C GLN A 303 -2.73 -15.07 9.14
N GLY A 304 -2.13 -15.18 7.95
CA GLY A 304 -2.56 -16.09 6.91
C GLY A 304 -3.89 -15.71 6.24
N ARG A 305 -4.33 -14.44 6.35
CA ARG A 305 -5.57 -13.94 5.74
C ARG A 305 -5.45 -13.59 4.26
N GLY A 306 -4.35 -13.94 3.64
CA GLY A 306 -4.11 -13.70 2.22
C GLY A 306 -2.94 -12.77 1.94
N ALA A 307 -2.77 -12.44 0.66
CA ALA A 307 -1.75 -11.53 0.16
C ALA A 307 -2.40 -10.36 -0.57
N HIS A 308 -1.78 -9.19 -0.54
CA HIS A 308 -2.23 -8.02 -1.28
C HIS A 308 -1.12 -7.48 -2.16
N GLY A 309 -1.43 -7.26 -3.44
CA GLY A 309 -0.53 -6.65 -4.42
C GLY A 309 -0.79 -5.14 -4.51
N PHE A 310 0.27 -4.35 -4.53
CA PHE A 310 0.23 -2.89 -4.68
C PHE A 310 1.46 -2.39 -5.43
N VAL A 311 1.54 -1.11 -5.68
CA VAL A 311 2.69 -0.48 -6.32
C VAL A 311 3.47 0.31 -5.29
N LEU A 312 4.78 0.09 -5.25
CA LEU A 312 5.74 0.93 -4.56
C LEU A 312 6.24 1.97 -5.58
N ASP A 313 6.05 3.25 -5.26
CA ASP A 313 6.40 4.40 -6.09
C ASP A 313 7.02 5.56 -5.31
#